data_0a0255ef1931737fdd6edd8ac3c0e2d4
#
_entry.id   0a0255ef1931737fdd6edd8ac3c0e2d4
#
_cell.length_a   1.000
_cell.length_b   1.000
_cell.length_c   1.000
_cell.angle_alpha   90.00
_cell.angle_beta   90.00
_cell.angle_gamma   90.00
#
_symmetry.space_group_name_H-M   'P 1'
#
loop_
_entity.id
_entity.type
_entity.pdbx_description
1 polymer ?
#
loop_
_entity_poly.entity_id
_entity_poly.type
_entity_poly.pdbx_seq_one_letter_code
_entity_poly.pdbx_strand_id
1 'polypeptide(L)'
;VFKEIKTIIKGKNKIIFFNISNSYNSLRAERCLNNLYHTFPSDMMKTDAAAQFLVQKKWNKTLLLRGPLNKDIELSESFKISAKKFGVKIVKEKIFVNSNDPRARERNDLSFLTKGKRFKSIFISDIDGEFALGVPYSTMNPVVVLGSSGLSPKAWHWSYMRHGAPQVNGRFERNFNRRMNDADWASWIAIKSILEAILRTKSTDTKTIKKFLVSKEFNVDGSKGVSLSYRSATNQLRQTILLVGSNNWVTAIAPLESFKNRKNNLETLGVIKKEKNC
;
A
#
# COMPACT_ATOMS: atom_id res chain seq x y z
N VAL A 1 9.75 -13.25 12.03
CA VAL A 1 9.69 -11.78 11.94
C VAL A 1 8.70 -11.18 12.95
N PHE A 2 7.40 -11.57 12.98
CA PHE A 2 6.44 -10.93 13.92
C PHE A 2 6.72 -11.25 15.39
N LYS A 3 7.06 -12.49 15.72
CA LYS A 3 7.44 -12.88 17.10
C LYS A 3 8.62 -12.05 17.59
N GLU A 4 9.62 -11.82 16.75
CA GLU A 4 10.80 -11.01 17.02
C GLU A 4 10.45 -9.53 17.23
N ILE A 5 9.65 -8.95 16.33
CA ILE A 5 9.16 -7.56 16.48
C ILE A 5 8.41 -7.39 17.80
N LYS A 6 7.50 -8.32 18.13
CA LYS A 6 6.75 -8.28 19.39
C LYS A 6 7.68 -8.36 20.60
N THR A 7 8.72 -9.21 20.55
CA THR A 7 9.70 -9.35 21.64
C THR A 7 10.51 -8.07 21.81
N ILE A 8 10.93 -7.43 20.70
CA ILE A 8 11.70 -6.17 20.75
C ILE A 8 10.85 -5.02 21.31
N ILE A 9 9.57 -4.94 20.92
CA ILE A 9 8.69 -3.80 21.25
C ILE A 9 8.01 -3.98 22.60
N LYS A 10 7.71 -5.21 23.02
CA LYS A 10 6.98 -5.52 24.25
C LYS A 10 7.73 -4.99 25.47
N GLY A 11 7.03 -4.27 26.34
CA GLY A 11 7.60 -3.69 27.55
C GLY A 11 8.39 -2.38 27.35
N LYS A 12 8.66 -1.96 26.11
CA LYS A 12 9.39 -0.72 25.81
C LYS A 12 8.45 0.48 25.60
N ASN A 13 7.59 0.76 26.58
CA ASN A 13 6.57 1.80 26.49
C ASN A 13 7.11 3.23 26.35
N LYS A 14 8.39 3.45 26.70
CA LYS A 14 9.08 4.73 26.57
C LYS A 14 9.72 4.94 25.19
N ILE A 15 9.54 4.00 24.24
CA ILE A 15 10.11 4.09 22.89
C ILE A 15 8.95 4.08 21.87
N ILE A 16 9.07 4.92 20.86
CA ILE A 16 8.17 4.94 19.69
C ILE A 16 8.87 4.19 18.56
N PHE A 17 8.18 3.22 17.98
CA PHE A 17 8.65 2.46 16.82
C PHE A 17 7.88 2.85 15.58
N PHE A 18 8.56 2.85 14.44
CA PHE A 18 7.94 3.07 13.14
C PHE A 18 8.12 1.87 12.22
N ASN A 19 7.01 1.43 11.65
CA ASN A 19 7.00 0.46 10.57
C ASN A 19 7.09 1.18 9.23
N ILE A 20 8.21 1.02 8.56
CA ILE A 20 8.58 1.73 7.34
C ILE A 20 8.57 0.85 6.08
N SER A 21 8.25 -0.45 6.18
CA SER A 21 8.36 -1.37 5.04
C SER A 21 7.33 -2.48 5.03
N ASN A 22 6.73 -2.83 6.17
CA ASN A 22 5.82 -3.97 6.26
C ASN A 22 4.36 -3.56 6.00
N SER A 23 3.71 -4.21 5.02
CA SER A 23 2.34 -3.90 4.59
C SER A 23 1.25 -4.78 5.22
N TYR A 24 1.59 -5.79 6.03
CA TYR A 24 0.62 -6.73 6.58
C TYR A 24 -0.51 -6.05 7.35
N ASN A 25 -1.74 -6.38 6.98
CA ASN A 25 -2.94 -5.85 7.65
C ASN A 25 -3.01 -6.30 9.12
N SER A 26 -2.52 -7.49 9.44
CA SER A 26 -2.53 -8.04 10.81
C SER A 26 -1.80 -7.15 11.82
N LEU A 27 -0.76 -6.42 11.40
CA LEU A 27 -0.06 -5.46 12.27
C LEU A 27 -0.91 -4.23 12.64
N ARG A 28 -2.01 -3.98 11.93
CA ARG A 28 -2.96 -2.88 12.15
C ARG A 28 -4.29 -3.39 12.71
N ALA A 29 -4.39 -4.69 13.00
CA ALA A 29 -5.59 -5.34 13.49
C ALA A 29 -5.28 -6.19 14.72
N GLU A 30 -5.36 -7.52 14.60
CA GLU A 30 -5.21 -8.46 15.73
C GLU A 30 -3.81 -8.49 16.37
N ARG A 31 -2.79 -7.98 15.66
CA ARG A 31 -1.40 -7.95 16.12
C ARG A 31 -0.88 -6.55 16.36
N CYS A 32 -1.76 -5.58 16.52
CA CYS A 32 -1.32 -4.20 16.70
C CYS A 32 -0.64 -3.96 18.07
N LEU A 33 0.24 -2.96 18.12
CA LEU A 33 1.00 -2.55 19.29
C LEU A 33 0.87 -1.05 19.48
N ASN A 34 0.61 -0.61 20.72
CA ASN A 34 0.30 0.79 21.05
C ASN A 34 1.45 1.78 20.88
N ASN A 35 2.67 1.29 20.71
CA ASN A 35 3.87 2.09 20.48
C ASN A 35 4.49 1.87 19.07
N LEU A 36 3.79 1.13 18.20
CA LEU A 36 4.20 0.92 16.81
C LEU A 36 3.31 1.74 15.87
N TYR A 37 3.91 2.71 15.20
CA TYR A 37 3.26 3.57 14.21
C TYR A 37 3.61 3.09 12.80
N HIS A 38 2.67 3.21 11.87
CA HIS A 38 2.84 2.69 10.51
C HIS A 38 2.84 3.85 9.52
N THR A 39 4.00 4.19 8.98
CA THR A 39 4.16 5.15 7.88
C THR A 39 4.10 4.47 6.52
N PHE A 40 4.42 3.17 6.46
CA PHE A 40 4.23 2.35 5.27
C PHE A 40 2.75 1.96 5.11
N PRO A 41 2.19 2.00 3.88
CA PRO A 41 0.78 1.65 3.67
C PRO A 41 0.52 0.16 3.87
N SER A 42 -0.67 -0.17 4.37
CA SER A 42 -1.12 -1.56 4.45
C SER A 42 -1.49 -2.12 3.08
N ASP A 43 -1.54 -3.45 2.95
CA ASP A 43 -2.03 -4.11 1.74
C ASP A 43 -3.47 -3.69 1.44
N MET A 44 -4.30 -3.51 2.47
CA MET A 44 -5.65 -2.99 2.31
C MET A 44 -5.68 -1.59 1.69
N MET A 45 -4.77 -0.68 2.08
CA MET A 45 -4.70 0.65 1.46
C MET A 45 -4.33 0.56 -0.03
N LYS A 46 -3.41 -0.32 -0.37
CA LYS A 46 -2.95 -0.55 -1.75
C LYS A 46 -4.04 -1.16 -2.61
N THR A 47 -4.71 -2.19 -2.10
CA THR A 47 -5.79 -2.87 -2.82
C THR A 47 -7.06 -2.02 -2.93
N ASP A 48 -7.37 -1.20 -1.93
CA ASP A 48 -8.44 -0.21 -2.00
C ASP A 48 -8.19 0.81 -3.11
N ALA A 49 -6.96 1.30 -3.26
CA ALA A 49 -6.59 2.20 -4.33
C ALA A 49 -6.78 1.56 -5.72
N ALA A 50 -6.36 0.31 -5.87
CA ALA A 50 -6.55 -0.45 -7.12
C ALA A 50 -8.04 -0.67 -7.42
N ALA A 51 -8.84 -1.06 -6.43
CA ALA A 51 -10.27 -1.28 -6.60
C ALA A 51 -11.03 -0.01 -6.96
N GLN A 52 -10.74 1.12 -6.31
CA GLN A 52 -11.31 2.43 -6.67
C GLN A 52 -11.02 2.79 -8.13
N PHE A 53 -9.79 2.58 -8.59
CA PHE A 53 -9.39 2.87 -9.97
C PHE A 53 -10.16 2.01 -10.96
N LEU A 54 -10.30 0.71 -10.71
CA LEU A 54 -11.07 -0.20 -11.57
C LEU A 54 -12.52 0.23 -11.71
N VAL A 55 -13.15 0.62 -10.61
CA VAL A 55 -14.54 1.07 -10.60
C VAL A 55 -14.71 2.40 -11.35
N GLN A 56 -13.84 3.38 -11.08
CA GLN A 56 -13.88 4.67 -11.77
C GLN A 56 -13.72 4.54 -13.29
N LYS A 57 -12.88 3.59 -13.74
CA LYS A 57 -12.67 3.30 -15.16
C LYS A 57 -13.72 2.36 -15.77
N LYS A 58 -14.69 1.88 -14.98
CA LYS A 58 -15.67 0.88 -15.40
C LYS A 58 -15.04 -0.46 -15.86
N TRP A 59 -13.88 -0.80 -15.28
CA TRP A 59 -13.14 -2.06 -15.51
C TRP A 59 -13.32 -3.04 -14.35
N ASN A 60 -14.48 -3.01 -13.74
CA ASN A 60 -14.82 -3.67 -12.48
C ASN A 60 -15.10 -5.20 -12.59
N LYS A 61 -14.81 -5.83 -13.73
CA LYS A 61 -14.81 -7.29 -13.88
C LYS A 61 -13.36 -7.76 -13.98
N THR A 62 -12.86 -8.45 -12.94
CA THR A 62 -11.44 -8.73 -12.74
C THR A 62 -11.17 -10.23 -12.71
N LEU A 63 -10.13 -10.66 -13.42
CA LEU A 63 -9.48 -11.95 -13.22
C LEU A 63 -8.44 -11.77 -12.09
N LEU A 64 -8.46 -12.63 -11.09
CA LEU A 64 -7.45 -12.67 -10.03
C LEU A 64 -6.41 -13.75 -10.35
N LEU A 65 -5.15 -13.35 -10.53
CA LEU A 65 -4.01 -14.25 -10.63
C LEU A 65 -3.24 -14.20 -9.31
N ARG A 66 -3.05 -15.34 -8.67
CA ARG A 66 -2.44 -15.44 -7.35
C ARG A 66 -1.31 -16.47 -7.35
N GLY A 67 -0.18 -16.10 -6.76
CA GLY A 67 0.90 -17.03 -6.46
C GLY A 67 0.58 -17.95 -5.29
N PRO A 68 1.42 -18.97 -5.07
CA PRO A 68 1.23 -19.97 -4.02
C PRO A 68 1.73 -19.54 -2.64
N LEU A 69 2.53 -18.47 -2.54
CA LEU A 69 3.15 -18.07 -1.29
C LEU A 69 2.14 -17.47 -0.31
N ASN A 70 2.39 -17.62 0.99
CA ASN A 70 1.51 -17.05 2.02
C ASN A 70 1.28 -15.54 1.85
N LYS A 71 2.30 -14.80 1.42
CA LYS A 71 2.19 -13.36 1.15
C LYS A 71 1.31 -13.05 -0.06
N ASP A 72 1.34 -13.91 -1.09
CA ASP A 72 0.46 -13.79 -2.25
C ASP A 72 -1.00 -14.04 -1.84
N ILE A 73 -1.20 -15.01 -0.97
CA ILE A 73 -2.52 -15.30 -0.41
C ILE A 73 -3.04 -14.10 0.38
N GLU A 74 -2.25 -13.52 1.29
CA GLU A 74 -2.64 -12.36 2.09
C GLU A 74 -2.97 -11.12 1.23
N LEU A 75 -2.16 -10.84 0.21
CA LEU A 75 -2.43 -9.73 -0.71
C LEU A 75 -3.69 -9.98 -1.54
N SER A 76 -3.89 -11.22 -2.01
CA SER A 76 -5.10 -11.59 -2.77
C SER A 76 -6.37 -11.49 -1.92
N GLU A 77 -6.32 -11.92 -0.66
CA GLU A 77 -7.45 -11.76 0.28
C GLU A 77 -7.75 -10.27 0.57
N SER A 78 -6.70 -9.46 0.72
CA SER A 78 -6.86 -8.00 0.84
C SER A 78 -7.57 -7.42 -0.38
N PHE A 79 -7.21 -7.88 -1.58
CA PHE A 79 -7.90 -7.45 -2.81
C PHE A 79 -9.35 -7.94 -2.87
N LYS A 80 -9.66 -9.16 -2.44
CA LYS A 80 -11.04 -9.67 -2.38
C LYS A 80 -11.93 -8.81 -1.46
N ILE A 81 -11.38 -8.39 -0.30
CA ILE A 81 -12.08 -7.48 0.61
C ILE A 81 -12.31 -6.12 -0.04
N SER A 82 -11.29 -5.54 -0.66
CA SER A 82 -11.40 -4.27 -1.39
C SER A 82 -12.37 -4.37 -2.56
N ALA A 83 -12.34 -5.47 -3.31
CA ALA A 83 -13.23 -5.73 -4.42
C ALA A 83 -14.70 -5.73 -3.96
N LYS A 84 -15.00 -6.42 -2.86
CA LYS A 84 -16.34 -6.41 -2.26
C LYS A 84 -16.74 -5.02 -1.77
N LYS A 85 -15.82 -4.29 -1.15
CA LYS A 85 -16.04 -2.94 -0.59
C LYS A 85 -16.43 -1.93 -1.68
N PHE A 86 -15.80 -2.00 -2.84
CA PHE A 86 -15.97 -1.00 -3.92
C PHE A 86 -16.81 -1.50 -5.12
N GLY A 87 -17.29 -2.73 -5.10
CA GLY A 87 -18.13 -3.26 -6.18
C GLY A 87 -17.35 -3.78 -7.40
N VAL A 88 -16.12 -4.25 -7.20
CA VAL A 88 -15.36 -5.00 -8.21
C VAL A 88 -15.78 -6.47 -8.17
N LYS A 89 -16.14 -7.03 -9.32
CA LYS A 89 -16.52 -8.43 -9.47
C LYS A 89 -15.32 -9.27 -9.88
N ILE A 90 -14.85 -10.14 -9.00
CA ILE A 90 -13.85 -11.16 -9.34
C ILE A 90 -14.59 -12.27 -10.09
N VAL A 91 -14.32 -12.39 -11.39
CA VAL A 91 -15.02 -13.35 -12.26
C VAL A 91 -14.39 -14.73 -12.22
N LYS A 92 -13.10 -14.81 -11.93
CA LYS A 92 -12.36 -16.06 -11.76
C LYS A 92 -11.09 -15.79 -10.97
N GLU A 93 -10.66 -16.76 -10.19
CA GLU A 93 -9.32 -16.83 -9.57
C GLU A 93 -8.55 -17.97 -10.22
N LYS A 94 -7.29 -17.72 -10.54
CA LYS A 94 -6.36 -18.75 -11.03
C LYS A 94 -5.06 -18.63 -10.25
N ILE A 95 -4.44 -19.78 -9.99
CA ILE A 95 -3.17 -19.89 -9.27
C ILE A 95 -2.09 -20.20 -10.30
N PHE A 96 -1.05 -19.39 -10.33
CA PHE A 96 0.16 -19.70 -11.10
C PHE A 96 1.16 -20.47 -10.25
N VAL A 97 2.09 -21.15 -10.91
CA VAL A 97 3.10 -21.98 -10.26
C VAL A 97 4.36 -21.16 -10.05
N ASN A 98 4.85 -21.13 -8.81
CA ASN A 98 6.17 -20.61 -8.48
C ASN A 98 7.09 -21.81 -8.19
N SER A 99 7.93 -22.18 -9.16
CA SER A 99 8.80 -23.36 -9.10
C SER A 99 10.09 -23.12 -9.88
N ASN A 100 11.18 -23.68 -9.38
CA ASN A 100 12.45 -23.71 -10.11
C ASN A 100 12.48 -24.80 -11.21
N ASP A 101 11.53 -25.74 -11.21
CA ASP A 101 11.37 -26.75 -12.24
C ASP A 101 10.80 -26.13 -13.53
N PRO A 102 11.52 -26.18 -14.67
CA PRO A 102 11.03 -25.67 -15.95
C PRO A 102 9.71 -26.31 -16.40
N ARG A 103 9.53 -27.61 -16.18
CA ARG A 103 8.30 -28.34 -16.55
C ARG A 103 7.08 -27.85 -15.75
N ALA A 104 7.30 -27.52 -14.49
CA ALA A 104 6.23 -26.92 -13.68
C ALA A 104 5.89 -25.49 -14.15
N ARG A 105 6.89 -24.72 -14.61
CA ARG A 105 6.71 -23.37 -15.17
C ARG A 105 5.93 -23.34 -16.48
N GLU A 106 5.95 -24.41 -17.28
CA GLU A 106 5.13 -24.51 -18.50
C GLU A 106 3.63 -24.36 -18.23
N ARG A 107 3.17 -24.69 -17.00
CA ARG A 107 1.80 -24.45 -16.56
C ARG A 107 1.43 -22.97 -16.42
N ASN A 108 2.41 -22.08 -16.45
CA ASN A 108 2.25 -20.62 -16.41
C ASN A 108 2.04 -20.01 -17.80
N ASP A 109 1.58 -20.76 -18.77
CA ASP A 109 1.19 -20.21 -20.07
C ASP A 109 0.18 -19.07 -19.87
N LEU A 110 0.66 -17.86 -20.14
CA LEU A 110 -0.13 -16.64 -19.97
C LEU A 110 -1.31 -16.59 -20.93
N SER A 111 -1.19 -17.15 -22.12
CA SER A 111 -2.30 -17.24 -23.09
C SER A 111 -3.43 -18.07 -22.48
N PHE A 112 -3.10 -19.21 -21.87
CA PHE A 112 -4.08 -20.06 -21.20
C PHE A 112 -4.62 -19.45 -19.91
N LEU A 113 -3.73 -18.86 -19.08
CA LEU A 113 -4.13 -18.23 -17.81
C LEU A 113 -5.02 -17.00 -18.05
N THR A 114 -4.77 -16.23 -19.10
CA THR A 114 -5.52 -15.00 -19.40
C THR A 114 -6.60 -15.20 -20.49
N LYS A 115 -6.85 -16.45 -20.90
CA LYS A 115 -7.91 -16.77 -21.87
C LYS A 115 -9.29 -16.44 -21.32
N GLY A 116 -10.05 -15.63 -22.08
CA GLY A 116 -11.45 -15.33 -21.78
C GLY A 116 -11.81 -13.88 -22.08
N LYS A 117 -13.10 -13.62 -22.36
CA LYS A 117 -13.64 -12.29 -22.66
C LYS A 117 -14.50 -11.70 -21.54
N ARG A 118 -14.59 -12.39 -20.39
CA ARG A 118 -15.52 -12.02 -19.30
C ARG A 118 -14.96 -10.98 -18.33
N PHE A 119 -13.67 -10.66 -18.40
CA PHE A 119 -13.00 -9.68 -17.53
C PHE A 119 -12.41 -8.54 -18.35
N LYS A 120 -12.26 -7.38 -17.72
CA LYS A 120 -11.68 -6.16 -18.30
C LYS A 120 -10.37 -5.76 -17.59
N SER A 121 -10.04 -6.45 -16.52
CA SER A 121 -8.84 -6.21 -15.74
C SER A 121 -8.29 -7.51 -15.14
N ILE A 122 -7.01 -7.50 -14.82
CA ILE A 122 -6.33 -8.58 -14.10
C ILE A 122 -5.69 -7.97 -12.86
N PHE A 123 -5.97 -8.55 -11.68
CA PHE A 123 -5.21 -8.25 -10.47
C PHE A 123 -4.22 -9.38 -10.21
N ILE A 124 -2.95 -9.03 -9.99
CA ILE A 124 -1.88 -10.01 -9.75
C ILE A 124 -1.38 -9.86 -8.32
N SER A 125 -1.34 -10.97 -7.63
CA SER A 125 -0.70 -11.12 -6.33
C SER A 125 0.52 -12.03 -6.46
N ASP A 126 1.69 -11.42 -6.60
CA ASP A 126 3.00 -12.06 -6.76
C ASP A 126 4.03 -11.21 -6.03
N ILE A 127 4.43 -11.65 -4.85
CA ILE A 127 5.35 -10.87 -4.00
C ILE A 127 6.79 -10.96 -4.50
N ASP A 128 7.16 -12.10 -5.04
CA ASP A 128 8.50 -12.30 -5.63
C ASP A 128 8.64 -11.53 -6.96
N GLY A 129 7.52 -11.31 -7.66
CA GLY A 129 7.43 -10.47 -8.84
C GLY A 129 7.91 -11.13 -10.14
N GLU A 130 8.50 -12.33 -10.09
CA GLU A 130 9.06 -12.99 -11.27
C GLU A 130 8.00 -13.27 -12.35
N PHE A 131 6.89 -13.90 -11.96
CA PHE A 131 5.79 -14.17 -12.87
C PHE A 131 5.07 -12.88 -13.31
N ALA A 132 4.84 -11.97 -12.36
CA ALA A 132 4.06 -10.77 -12.58
C ALA A 132 4.65 -9.83 -13.65
N LEU A 133 5.98 -9.78 -13.80
CA LEU A 133 6.64 -8.86 -14.74
C LEU A 133 6.23 -9.09 -16.19
N GLY A 134 6.03 -10.33 -16.60
CA GLY A 134 5.66 -10.70 -17.97
C GLY A 134 4.18 -10.47 -18.29
N VAL A 135 3.31 -10.46 -17.29
CA VAL A 135 1.86 -10.47 -17.49
C VAL A 135 1.33 -9.25 -18.27
N PRO A 136 1.74 -8.00 -18.01
CA PRO A 136 1.23 -6.84 -18.76
C PRO A 136 1.49 -6.90 -20.27
N TYR A 137 2.49 -7.67 -20.70
CA TYR A 137 2.95 -7.74 -22.10
C TYR A 137 2.46 -8.99 -22.84
N SER A 138 1.88 -9.97 -22.13
CA SER A 138 1.59 -11.30 -22.69
C SER A 138 0.15 -11.76 -22.42
N THR A 139 -0.77 -10.83 -22.10
CA THR A 139 -2.18 -11.16 -21.94
C THR A 139 -2.81 -11.49 -23.30
N MET A 140 -3.68 -12.51 -23.36
CA MET A 140 -4.35 -12.90 -24.59
C MET A 140 -5.27 -11.80 -25.18
N ASN A 141 -5.83 -10.95 -24.32
CA ASN A 141 -6.65 -9.81 -24.73
C ASN A 141 -6.10 -8.53 -24.11
N PRO A 142 -6.29 -7.37 -24.77
CA PRO A 142 -5.90 -6.08 -24.17
C PRO A 142 -6.75 -5.80 -22.93
N VAL A 143 -6.15 -5.92 -21.77
CA VAL A 143 -6.77 -5.65 -20.46
C VAL A 143 -5.81 -4.90 -19.56
N VAL A 144 -6.33 -4.12 -18.61
CA VAL A 144 -5.47 -3.48 -17.62
C VAL A 144 -5.00 -4.50 -16.60
N VAL A 145 -3.71 -4.47 -16.31
CA VAL A 145 -3.06 -5.29 -15.29
C VAL A 145 -2.71 -4.42 -14.09
N LEU A 146 -3.05 -4.87 -12.87
CA LEU A 146 -2.79 -4.15 -11.62
C LEU A 146 -2.27 -5.10 -10.54
N GLY A 147 -1.67 -4.54 -9.51
CA GLY A 147 -1.19 -5.28 -8.33
C GLY A 147 0.32 -5.33 -8.26
N SER A 148 0.91 -6.51 -8.26
CA SER A 148 2.37 -6.68 -8.17
C SER A 148 3.10 -6.17 -9.42
N SER A 149 2.41 -6.10 -10.57
CA SER A 149 2.91 -5.54 -11.81
C SER A 149 1.83 -4.77 -12.57
N GLY A 150 2.20 -4.17 -13.70
CA GLY A 150 1.34 -3.29 -14.45
C GLY A 150 1.13 -1.98 -13.70
N LEU A 151 -0.08 -1.66 -13.30
CA LEU A 151 -0.41 -0.50 -12.48
C LEU A 151 -0.27 -0.85 -11.00
N SER A 152 0.87 -0.51 -10.42
CA SER A 152 1.24 -0.88 -9.04
C SER A 152 0.90 0.22 -8.04
N PRO A 153 0.18 -0.11 -6.93
CA PRO A 153 -0.08 0.82 -5.84
C PRO A 153 1.16 1.06 -4.99
N LYS A 154 1.60 2.31 -4.89
CA LYS A 154 2.83 2.70 -4.18
C LYS A 154 2.59 3.83 -3.19
N ALA A 155 3.34 3.82 -2.08
CA ALA A 155 3.39 4.96 -1.15
C ALA A 155 4.08 6.16 -1.80
N TRP A 156 5.14 5.92 -2.54
CA TRP A 156 5.95 6.94 -3.20
C TRP A 156 6.53 6.44 -4.52
N HIS A 157 6.72 7.38 -5.41
CA HIS A 157 7.47 7.12 -6.65
C HIS A 157 8.23 8.38 -7.08
N TRP A 158 9.46 8.24 -7.49
CA TRP A 158 10.35 9.32 -7.88
C TRP A 158 9.81 10.14 -9.07
N SER A 159 8.98 9.55 -9.91
CA SER A 159 8.35 10.24 -11.05
C SER A 159 7.15 11.11 -10.66
N TYR A 160 6.80 11.17 -9.38
CA TYR A 160 5.76 12.08 -8.91
C TYR A 160 6.27 13.51 -8.88
N MET A 161 5.72 14.38 -9.75
CA MET A 161 6.26 15.71 -10.06
C MET A 161 5.38 16.86 -9.53
N ARG A 162 4.56 16.61 -8.49
CA ARG A 162 3.64 17.61 -7.91
C ARG A 162 3.92 17.83 -6.43
N HIS A 163 3.38 18.93 -5.88
CA HIS A 163 3.27 19.21 -4.44
C HIS A 163 4.60 19.11 -3.66
N GLY A 164 5.69 19.61 -4.22
CA GLY A 164 6.99 19.57 -3.56
C GLY A 164 7.74 18.25 -3.69
N ALA A 165 7.17 17.25 -4.35
CA ALA A 165 7.85 15.96 -4.56
C ALA A 165 9.16 16.07 -5.36
N PRO A 166 9.29 16.92 -6.41
CA PRO A 166 10.57 17.10 -7.11
C PRO A 166 11.70 17.54 -6.19
N GLN A 167 11.43 18.43 -5.24
CA GLN A 167 12.43 18.92 -4.29
C GLN A 167 12.88 17.81 -3.33
N VAL A 168 11.92 16.97 -2.84
CA VAL A 168 12.24 15.83 -1.98
C VAL A 168 13.05 14.80 -2.75
N ASN A 169 12.63 14.44 -3.96
CA ASN A 169 13.35 13.50 -4.83
C ASN A 169 14.76 13.99 -5.16
N GLY A 170 14.90 15.25 -5.59
CA GLY A 170 16.21 15.81 -5.95
C GLY A 170 17.18 15.91 -4.77
N ARG A 171 16.69 16.24 -3.56
CA ARG A 171 17.52 16.20 -2.34
C ARG A 171 17.95 14.79 -2.00
N PHE A 172 17.04 13.83 -2.07
CA PHE A 172 17.34 12.42 -1.80
C PHE A 172 18.37 11.87 -2.80
N GLU A 173 18.17 12.09 -4.09
CA GLU A 173 19.05 11.61 -5.15
C GLU A 173 20.47 12.18 -5.04
N ARG A 174 20.61 13.48 -4.73
CA ARG A 174 21.93 14.10 -4.51
C ARG A 174 22.67 13.52 -3.29
N ASN A 175 21.95 13.15 -2.22
CA ASN A 175 22.59 12.64 -1.01
C ASN A 175 22.90 11.14 -1.06
N PHE A 176 22.12 10.36 -1.82
CA PHE A 176 22.19 8.90 -1.81
C PHE A 176 22.52 8.27 -3.18
N ASN A 177 22.69 9.08 -4.21
CA ASN A 177 22.99 8.66 -5.59
C ASN A 177 22.04 7.57 -6.13
N ARG A 178 20.79 7.60 -5.71
CA ARG A 178 19.71 6.72 -6.16
C ARG A 178 18.34 7.38 -5.99
N ARG A 179 17.35 6.86 -6.69
CA ARG A 179 15.97 7.33 -6.61
C ARG A 179 15.28 6.87 -5.33
N MET A 180 14.43 7.73 -4.78
CA MET A 180 13.64 7.49 -3.58
C MET A 180 12.54 6.48 -3.85
N ASN A 181 12.40 5.46 -2.99
CA ASN A 181 11.35 4.44 -3.05
C ASN A 181 10.33 4.58 -1.90
N ASP A 182 9.38 3.63 -1.83
CA ASP A 182 8.31 3.59 -0.82
C ASP A 182 8.85 3.60 0.64
N ALA A 183 9.87 2.78 0.91
CA ALA A 183 10.42 2.64 2.25
C ALA A 183 11.24 3.86 2.67
N ASP A 184 11.96 4.46 1.72
CA ASP A 184 12.69 5.71 1.95
C ASP A 184 11.73 6.84 2.33
N TRP A 185 10.64 6.98 1.58
CA TRP A 185 9.63 7.98 1.88
C TRP A 185 8.97 7.70 3.25
N ALA A 186 8.66 6.45 3.54
CA ALA A 186 8.07 6.06 4.82
C ALA A 186 9.02 6.36 6.00
N SER A 187 10.32 6.19 5.81
CA SER A 187 11.34 6.55 6.80
C SER A 187 11.43 8.06 6.99
N TRP A 188 11.48 8.80 5.89
CA TRP A 188 11.53 10.26 5.91
C TRP A 188 10.31 10.87 6.64
N ILE A 189 9.10 10.39 6.32
CA ILE A 189 7.88 10.91 6.95
C ILE A 189 7.75 10.48 8.42
N ALA A 190 8.35 9.34 8.83
CA ALA A 190 8.41 8.93 10.22
C ALA A 190 9.23 9.93 11.05
N ILE A 191 10.42 10.29 10.58
CA ILE A 191 11.28 11.29 11.23
C ILE A 191 10.58 12.65 11.24
N LYS A 192 10.00 13.08 10.13
CA LYS A 192 9.26 14.35 10.05
C LYS A 192 8.08 14.38 11.03
N SER A 193 7.36 13.25 11.21
CA SER A 193 6.27 13.17 12.19
C SER A 193 6.74 13.39 13.63
N ILE A 194 7.88 12.83 13.99
CA ILE A 194 8.47 13.05 15.34
C ILE A 194 8.91 14.50 15.51
N LEU A 195 9.59 15.07 14.53
CA LEU A 195 10.03 16.45 14.58
C LEU A 195 8.85 17.42 14.73
N GLU A 196 7.79 17.25 13.94
CA GLU A 196 6.55 18.02 14.05
C GLU A 196 5.93 17.88 15.44
N ALA A 197 5.90 16.66 15.99
CA ALA A 197 5.33 16.43 17.31
C ALA A 197 6.15 17.14 18.39
N ILE A 198 7.49 17.07 18.38
CA ILE A 198 8.38 17.74 19.33
C ILE A 198 8.23 19.26 19.24
N LEU A 199 8.28 19.81 18.03
CA LEU A 199 8.18 21.25 17.81
C LEU A 199 6.86 21.85 18.30
N ARG A 200 5.75 21.14 18.05
CA ARG A 200 4.40 21.64 18.39
C ARG A 200 4.04 21.39 19.85
N THR A 201 4.50 20.30 20.45
CA THR A 201 4.28 20.01 21.88
C THR A 201 5.32 20.64 22.79
N LYS A 202 6.45 21.09 22.23
CA LYS A 202 7.63 21.57 22.98
C LYS A 202 8.10 20.55 24.03
N SER A 203 7.96 19.25 23.73
CA SER A 203 8.24 18.15 24.64
C SER A 203 8.94 17.02 23.92
N THR A 204 9.87 16.35 24.63
CA THR A 204 10.50 15.08 24.20
C THR A 204 9.94 13.88 24.97
N ASP A 205 8.97 14.11 25.85
CA ASP A 205 8.33 13.02 26.58
C ASP A 205 7.52 12.12 25.64
N THR A 206 7.83 10.84 25.68
CA THR A 206 7.22 9.83 24.79
C THR A 206 5.71 9.76 24.93
N LYS A 207 5.17 9.92 26.15
CA LYS A 207 3.73 9.85 26.39
C LYS A 207 3.02 11.02 25.74
N THR A 208 3.56 12.21 25.87
CA THR A 208 3.07 13.45 25.25
C THR A 208 3.09 13.35 23.73
N ILE A 209 4.23 12.91 23.15
CA ILE A 209 4.36 12.73 21.70
C ILE A 209 3.38 11.70 21.18
N LYS A 210 3.24 10.54 21.80
CA LYS A 210 2.28 9.49 21.38
C LYS A 210 0.85 10.02 21.38
N LYS A 211 0.43 10.73 22.43
CA LYS A 211 -0.90 11.34 22.51
C LYS A 211 -1.12 12.36 21.39
N PHE A 212 -0.13 13.17 21.10
CA PHE A 212 -0.21 14.18 20.07
C PHE A 212 -0.26 13.57 18.64
N LEU A 213 0.56 12.56 18.34
CA LEU A 213 0.58 11.91 17.01
C LEU A 213 -0.79 11.40 16.56
N VAL A 214 -1.63 10.92 17.48
CA VAL A 214 -2.97 10.40 17.15
C VAL A 214 -4.08 11.41 17.41
N SER A 215 -3.76 12.62 17.81
CA SER A 215 -4.73 13.69 18.04
C SER A 215 -5.28 14.25 16.72
N LYS A 216 -6.39 14.97 16.80
CA LYS A 216 -6.96 15.69 15.65
C LYS A 216 -6.11 16.89 15.20
N GLU A 217 -5.27 17.38 16.09
CA GLU A 217 -4.37 18.52 15.84
C GLU A 217 -3.14 18.14 15.04
N PHE A 218 -2.75 16.86 15.12
CA PHE A 218 -1.57 16.38 14.37
C PHE A 218 -1.84 16.35 12.89
N ASN A 219 -0.97 17.00 12.16
CA ASN A 219 -0.89 16.91 10.70
C ASN A 219 0.56 17.09 10.26
N VAL A 220 0.92 16.44 9.17
CA VAL A 220 2.25 16.52 8.57
C VAL A 220 2.15 16.54 7.05
N ASP A 221 2.95 17.41 6.41
CA ASP A 221 3.07 17.43 4.97
C ASP A 221 4.04 16.34 4.48
N GLY A 222 3.52 15.42 3.67
CA GLY A 222 4.27 14.35 3.03
C GLY A 222 4.65 14.63 1.58
N SER A 223 4.54 15.87 1.11
CA SER A 223 4.76 16.29 -0.29
C SER A 223 3.87 15.54 -1.29
N LYS A 224 2.62 15.23 -0.87
CA LYS A 224 1.60 14.55 -1.67
C LYS A 224 0.36 15.40 -1.94
N GLY A 225 0.40 16.69 -1.61
CA GLY A 225 -0.69 17.65 -1.83
C GLY A 225 -1.86 17.54 -0.86
N VAL A 226 -1.72 16.74 0.19
CA VAL A 226 -2.71 16.59 1.26
C VAL A 226 -2.00 16.49 2.60
N SER A 227 -2.67 17.00 3.62
CA SER A 227 -2.20 16.86 5.00
C SER A 227 -2.42 15.45 5.51
N LEU A 228 -1.39 14.84 6.08
CA LEU A 228 -1.40 13.47 6.57
C LEU A 228 -1.60 13.45 8.08
N SER A 229 -2.27 12.41 8.60
CA SER A 229 -2.54 12.24 10.03
C SER A 229 -2.59 10.76 10.40
N TYR A 230 -2.40 10.43 11.68
CA TYR A 230 -2.51 9.05 12.12
C TYR A 230 -3.93 8.68 12.53
N ARG A 231 -4.32 7.41 12.30
CA ARG A 231 -5.52 6.82 12.89
C ARG A 231 -5.24 6.46 14.34
N SER A 232 -6.11 6.90 15.25
CA SER A 232 -5.98 6.55 16.67
C SER A 232 -6.19 5.06 16.95
N ALA A 233 -7.03 4.39 16.15
CA ALA A 233 -7.34 2.98 16.36
C ALA A 233 -6.22 2.03 15.92
N THR A 234 -5.39 2.41 14.96
CA THR A 234 -4.43 1.48 14.31
C THR A 234 -3.02 2.04 14.19
N ASN A 235 -2.78 3.28 14.64
CA ASN A 235 -1.52 4.02 14.45
C ASN A 235 -1.05 4.08 12.99
N GLN A 236 -1.95 3.86 12.01
CA GLN A 236 -1.65 3.94 10.59
C GLN A 236 -1.70 5.37 10.09
N LEU A 237 -0.65 5.82 9.42
CA LEU A 237 -0.64 7.10 8.72
C LEU A 237 -1.64 7.06 7.56
N ARG A 238 -2.63 7.96 7.59
CA ARG A 238 -3.52 8.22 6.46
C ARG A 238 -2.73 8.92 5.37
N GLN A 239 -2.70 8.36 4.20
CA GLN A 239 -1.92 8.88 3.08
C GLN A 239 -2.56 8.57 1.75
N THR A 240 -2.22 9.34 0.72
CA THR A 240 -2.57 8.99 -0.66
C THR A 240 -1.69 7.83 -1.16
N ILE A 241 -2.27 7.02 -2.05
CA ILE A 241 -1.58 5.92 -2.73
C ILE A 241 -1.45 6.28 -4.21
N LEU A 242 -0.24 6.23 -4.71
CA LEU A 242 0.06 6.45 -6.13
C LEU A 242 -0.16 5.16 -6.91
N LEU A 243 -0.87 5.23 -8.02
CA LEU A 243 -0.98 4.13 -8.98
C LEU A 243 0.01 4.39 -10.11
N VAL A 244 1.07 3.59 -10.14
CA VAL A 244 2.22 3.80 -11.02
C VAL A 244 2.27 2.71 -12.09
N GLY A 245 2.28 3.10 -13.34
CA GLY A 245 2.40 2.18 -14.47
C GLY A 245 3.82 1.63 -14.63
N SER A 246 3.95 0.53 -15.37
CA SER A 246 5.25 -0.08 -15.70
C SER A 246 6.20 0.85 -16.48
N ASN A 247 5.67 1.89 -17.11
CA ASN A 247 6.42 2.98 -17.74
C ASN A 247 6.90 4.06 -16.75
N ASN A 248 6.82 3.82 -15.44
CA ASN A 248 7.13 4.76 -14.37
C ASN A 248 6.27 6.04 -14.33
N TRP A 249 5.08 6.02 -14.93
CA TRP A 249 4.16 7.15 -14.89
C TRP A 249 3.14 7.01 -13.76
N VAL A 250 2.94 8.07 -12.98
CA VAL A 250 1.87 8.14 -11.97
C VAL A 250 0.54 8.40 -12.68
N THR A 251 -0.24 7.35 -12.88
CA THR A 251 -1.49 7.38 -13.63
C THR A 251 -2.64 7.96 -12.82
N ALA A 252 -2.70 7.65 -11.53
CA ALA A 252 -3.75 8.11 -10.63
C ALA A 252 -3.26 8.19 -9.17
N ILE A 253 -4.00 8.91 -8.35
CA ILE A 253 -3.72 9.09 -6.91
C ILE A 253 -5.00 8.78 -6.16
N ALA A 254 -4.98 7.73 -5.35
CA ALA A 254 -6.10 7.39 -4.49
C ALA A 254 -6.00 8.09 -3.11
N PRO A 255 -7.11 8.44 -2.47
CA PRO A 255 -8.49 8.17 -2.90
C PRO A 255 -8.90 9.01 -4.10
N LEU A 256 -9.58 8.35 -5.04
CA LEU A 256 -10.08 9.00 -6.24
C LEU A 256 -11.30 9.88 -5.91
N GLU A 257 -11.57 10.90 -6.72
CA GLU A 257 -12.55 11.96 -6.42
C GLU A 257 -13.93 11.41 -6.04
N SER A 258 -14.42 10.43 -6.78
CA SER A 258 -15.73 9.78 -6.54
C SER A 258 -15.82 8.99 -5.22
N PHE A 259 -14.69 8.74 -4.55
CA PHE A 259 -14.63 7.96 -3.32
C PHE A 259 -14.18 8.78 -2.12
N LYS A 260 -14.00 10.08 -2.25
CA LYS A 260 -13.61 10.94 -1.14
C LYS A 260 -14.71 11.03 -0.08
N ASN A 261 -14.30 10.98 1.18
CA ASN A 261 -15.18 11.11 2.32
C ASN A 261 -15.22 12.58 2.77
N ARG A 262 -16.40 13.11 3.07
CA ARG A 262 -16.58 14.49 3.53
C ARG A 262 -15.83 14.85 4.83
N LYS A 263 -15.63 13.83 5.72
CA LYS A 263 -14.96 14.05 7.02
C LYS A 263 -13.43 14.03 6.90
N ASN A 264 -12.89 13.07 6.17
CA ASN A 264 -11.46 12.94 5.90
C ASN A 264 -11.29 12.15 4.60
N ASN A 265 -10.81 12.82 3.56
CA ASN A 265 -10.65 12.22 2.24
C ASN A 265 -9.80 10.93 2.25
N LEU A 266 -8.83 10.82 3.16
CA LEU A 266 -7.94 9.67 3.26
C LEU A 266 -8.54 8.49 4.04
N GLU A 267 -9.70 8.65 4.67
CA GLU A 267 -10.33 7.60 5.48
C GLU A 267 -10.92 6.46 4.64
N THR A 268 -11.08 6.65 3.34
CA THR A 268 -11.62 5.61 2.44
C THR A 268 -10.65 4.48 2.15
N LEU A 269 -9.34 4.67 2.43
CA LEU A 269 -8.29 3.68 2.16
C LEU A 269 -7.89 2.94 3.44
N GLY A 270 -7.90 1.60 3.39
CA GLY A 270 -7.32 0.76 4.44
C GLY A 270 -8.14 0.62 5.71
N VAL A 271 -9.42 1.00 5.71
CA VAL A 271 -10.30 0.79 6.85
C VAL A 271 -10.76 -0.66 6.90
N ILE A 272 -10.48 -1.34 7.99
CA ILE A 272 -10.89 -2.71 8.28
C ILE A 272 -12.02 -2.67 9.30
N LYS A 273 -13.16 -3.33 9.02
CA LYS A 273 -14.38 -3.30 9.87
C LYS A 273 -14.18 -3.77 11.34
N LYS A 274 -13.07 -4.43 11.65
CA LYS A 274 -12.74 -4.94 13.00
C LYS A 274 -11.47 -4.29 13.54
N GLU A 275 -11.35 -2.96 13.44
CA GLU A 275 -10.25 -2.26 14.08
C GLU A 275 -10.37 -2.39 15.60
N LYS A 276 -9.36 -2.97 16.21
CA LYS A 276 -9.17 -2.90 17.67
C LYS A 276 -8.28 -1.69 17.94
N ASN A 277 -8.59 -0.98 19.02
CA ASN A 277 -7.69 0.08 19.48
C ASN A 277 -6.35 -0.54 19.85
N CYS A 278 -5.32 -0.08 19.20
CA CYS A 278 -3.96 -0.42 19.58
C CYS A 278 -3.60 0.30 20.88
#